data_9d3820f8be0e0a77c73c427611ab04ea
#
_entry.id   9d3820f8be0e0a77c73c427611ab04ea
#
_cell.length_a   1.000
_cell.length_b   1.000
_cell.length_c   1.000
_cell.angle_alpha   90.00
_cell.angle_beta   90.00
_cell.angle_gamma   90.00
#
_symmetry.space_group_name_H-M   'P 1'
#
loop_
_entity.id
_entity.type
_entity.pdbx_description
1 polymer ?
#
loop_
_entity_poly.entity_id
_entity_poly.type
_entity_poly.pdbx_seq_one_letter_code
_entity_poly.pdbx_strand_id
1 'polypeptide(L)'
;LWEIICRPGKKAKVGVKFSFGGGRLIGEVVEVKPDGNRIVQFTCEGNFYTALEEVGQMPLPPYIHEKLKDKERYQTVYSKELGSAAAPTAGLHFTKDMLKKLKEKGVNEAYVTLHVGLGTFRPVKEDDVLQHQMHSEHYHLPQETVDMIRETKANGGRVIAVGTTSCRTLEAVATAHNGELVAEDGYTDIFIYPGYSCLLYTSDAADDKA
;
A
#
# COMPACT_ATOMS: atom_id res chain seq x y z
N LEU A 1 6.05 -14.44 -15.03
CA LEU A 1 4.79 -14.83 -14.39
C LEU A 1 4.36 -13.76 -13.41
N TRP A 2 3.06 -13.46 -13.39
CA TRP A 2 2.48 -12.45 -12.51
C TRP A 2 1.21 -12.98 -11.86
N GLU A 3 1.05 -12.71 -10.57
CA GLU A 3 -0.21 -12.93 -9.89
C GLU A 3 -1.09 -11.69 -10.07
N ILE A 4 -2.32 -11.89 -10.58
CA ILE A 4 -3.23 -10.80 -10.92
C ILE A 4 -4.66 -11.07 -10.44
N ILE A 5 -5.43 -9.99 -10.29
CA ILE A 5 -6.88 -10.03 -10.15
C ILE A 5 -7.50 -9.82 -11.53
N CYS A 6 -8.45 -10.67 -11.91
CA CYS A 6 -9.21 -10.55 -13.17
C CYS A 6 -10.68 -10.28 -12.91
N ARG A 7 -11.26 -9.35 -13.67
CA ARG A 7 -12.71 -9.12 -13.68
C ARG A 7 -13.24 -9.09 -15.12
N PRO A 8 -14.22 -9.93 -15.48
CA PRO A 8 -14.87 -10.96 -14.68
C PRO A 8 -14.03 -12.24 -14.58
N GLY A 9 -13.80 -12.73 -13.33
CA GLY A 9 -12.96 -13.90 -13.08
C GLY A 9 -13.46 -15.19 -13.77
N LYS A 10 -14.77 -15.35 -13.96
CA LYS A 10 -15.38 -16.53 -14.63
C LYS A 10 -14.88 -16.74 -16.07
N LYS A 11 -14.45 -15.66 -16.77
CA LYS A 11 -13.93 -15.73 -18.13
C LYS A 11 -12.42 -16.02 -18.19
N ALA A 12 -11.68 -15.81 -17.10
CA ALA A 12 -10.24 -16.00 -17.02
C ALA A 12 -9.91 -17.42 -16.55
N LYS A 13 -10.13 -18.40 -17.41
CA LYS A 13 -9.79 -19.83 -17.20
C LYS A 13 -8.36 -20.09 -17.71
N VAL A 14 -7.75 -21.19 -17.24
CA VAL A 14 -6.44 -21.64 -17.74
C VAL A 14 -6.46 -21.75 -19.26
N GLY A 15 -5.41 -21.27 -19.93
CA GLY A 15 -5.27 -21.24 -21.39
C GLY A 15 -5.93 -20.04 -22.07
N VAL A 16 -6.73 -19.22 -21.34
CA VAL A 16 -7.32 -18.01 -21.93
C VAL A 16 -6.25 -16.95 -22.10
N LYS A 17 -6.25 -16.32 -23.29
CA LYS A 17 -5.36 -15.22 -23.65
C LYS A 17 -6.09 -13.88 -23.64
N PHE A 18 -5.39 -12.88 -23.13
CA PHE A 18 -5.81 -11.47 -23.16
C PHE A 18 -4.83 -10.67 -24.02
N SER A 19 -5.35 -9.71 -24.77
CA SER A 19 -4.53 -8.77 -25.54
C SER A 19 -4.78 -7.36 -25.06
N PHE A 20 -3.71 -6.64 -24.80
CA PHE A 20 -3.71 -5.25 -24.36
C PHE A 20 -2.99 -4.37 -25.37
N GLY A 21 -3.44 -3.10 -25.54
CA GLY A 21 -2.81 -2.14 -26.43
C GLY A 21 -2.65 -2.65 -27.88
N GLY A 22 -3.68 -3.32 -28.41
CA GLY A 22 -3.63 -3.83 -29.79
C GLY A 22 -2.61 -4.95 -30.05
N GLY A 23 -2.24 -5.72 -29.02
CA GLY A 23 -1.25 -6.78 -29.12
C GLY A 23 0.12 -6.43 -28.52
N ARG A 24 0.27 -5.21 -28.00
CA ARG A 24 1.52 -4.76 -27.38
C ARG A 24 1.93 -5.60 -26.18
N LEU A 25 0.94 -6.08 -25.40
CA LEU A 25 1.12 -7.00 -24.29
C LEU A 25 0.06 -8.10 -24.38
N ILE A 26 0.50 -9.35 -24.30
CA ILE A 26 -0.36 -10.54 -24.32
C ILE A 26 -0.16 -11.27 -23.01
N GLY A 27 -1.26 -11.61 -22.32
CA GLY A 27 -1.25 -12.43 -21.10
C GLY A 27 -1.98 -13.74 -21.34
N GLU A 28 -1.42 -14.86 -20.89
CA GLU A 28 -2.05 -16.18 -20.88
C GLU A 28 -2.22 -16.66 -19.44
N VAL A 29 -3.43 -17.06 -19.06
CA VAL A 29 -3.70 -17.63 -17.74
C VAL A 29 -3.10 -19.02 -17.67
N VAL A 30 -2.12 -19.22 -16.79
CA VAL A 30 -1.48 -20.52 -16.58
C VAL A 30 -2.00 -21.25 -15.36
N GLU A 31 -2.57 -20.51 -14.36
CA GLU A 31 -3.12 -21.10 -13.14
C GLU A 31 -4.28 -20.25 -12.60
N VAL A 32 -5.24 -20.91 -11.97
CA VAL A 32 -6.32 -20.29 -11.16
C VAL A 32 -6.11 -20.67 -9.70
N LYS A 33 -5.78 -19.70 -8.86
CA LYS A 33 -5.54 -19.92 -7.44
C LYS A 33 -6.84 -20.12 -6.67
N PRO A 34 -6.81 -20.82 -5.50
CA PRO A 34 -8.00 -21.06 -4.67
C PRO A 34 -8.69 -19.76 -4.22
N ASP A 35 -7.93 -18.71 -3.95
CA ASP A 35 -8.41 -17.38 -3.57
C ASP A 35 -9.04 -16.59 -4.73
N GLY A 36 -9.02 -17.14 -5.95
CA GLY A 36 -9.57 -16.54 -7.15
C GLY A 36 -8.61 -15.66 -7.94
N ASN A 37 -7.35 -15.49 -7.52
CA ASN A 37 -6.30 -14.86 -8.31
C ASN A 37 -5.91 -15.75 -9.51
N ARG A 38 -5.24 -15.14 -10.47
CA ARG A 38 -4.70 -15.84 -11.65
C ARG A 38 -3.21 -15.66 -11.71
N ILE A 39 -2.49 -16.73 -12.02
CA ILE A 39 -1.12 -16.61 -12.47
C ILE A 39 -1.17 -16.46 -13.99
N VAL A 40 -0.56 -15.40 -14.48
CA VAL A 40 -0.55 -15.05 -15.90
C VAL A 40 0.88 -14.97 -16.40
N GLN A 41 1.13 -15.61 -17.52
CA GLN A 41 2.36 -15.44 -18.26
C GLN A 41 2.15 -14.31 -19.28
N PHE A 42 2.94 -13.24 -19.13
CA PHE A 42 2.91 -12.13 -20.09
C PHE A 42 4.01 -12.31 -21.14
N THR A 43 3.67 -11.93 -22.37
CA THR A 43 4.57 -11.88 -23.52
C THR A 43 4.42 -10.53 -24.21
N CYS A 44 5.54 -9.91 -24.57
CA CYS A 44 5.59 -8.65 -25.32
C CYS A 44 6.85 -8.59 -26.16
N GLU A 45 6.89 -7.69 -27.13
CA GLU A 45 8.12 -7.32 -27.81
C GLU A 45 8.90 -6.31 -26.98
N GLY A 46 10.20 -6.57 -26.76
CA GLY A 46 11.10 -5.71 -25.98
C GLY A 46 10.94 -5.84 -24.48
N ASN A 47 11.03 -4.73 -23.76
CA ASN A 47 10.99 -4.71 -22.30
C ASN A 47 9.55 -4.78 -21.78
N PHE A 48 9.29 -5.72 -20.86
CA PHE A 48 7.97 -5.91 -20.26
C PHE A 48 7.46 -4.68 -19.50
N TYR A 49 8.30 -4.03 -18.71
CA TYR A 49 7.89 -2.87 -17.92
C TYR A 49 7.51 -1.69 -18.82
N THR A 50 8.26 -1.48 -19.90
CA THR A 50 7.91 -0.46 -20.90
C THR A 50 6.56 -0.75 -21.54
N ALA A 51 6.31 -2.00 -21.95
CA ALA A 51 5.03 -2.41 -22.50
C ALA A 51 3.88 -2.23 -21.48
N LEU A 52 4.13 -2.56 -20.21
CA LEU A 52 3.16 -2.38 -19.14
C LEU A 52 2.83 -0.90 -18.89
N GLU A 53 3.82 -0.03 -18.90
CA GLU A 53 3.62 1.43 -18.74
C GLU A 53 2.81 2.03 -19.90
N GLU A 54 3.06 1.57 -21.13
CA GLU A 54 2.33 2.03 -22.33
C GLU A 54 0.85 1.65 -22.29
N VAL A 55 0.51 0.43 -21.86
CA VAL A 55 -0.87 -0.09 -21.86
C VAL A 55 -1.57 0.05 -20.52
N GLY A 56 -0.81 0.20 -19.44
CA GLY A 56 -1.28 0.22 -18.07
C GLY A 56 -1.98 1.52 -17.72
N GLN A 57 -2.93 1.40 -16.80
CA GLN A 57 -3.58 2.55 -16.18
C GLN A 57 -3.39 2.45 -14.66
N MET A 58 -3.29 3.60 -13.98
CA MET A 58 -3.24 3.65 -12.53
C MET A 58 -4.53 3.01 -11.97
N PRO A 59 -4.42 1.99 -11.10
CA PRO A 59 -5.59 1.43 -10.44
C PRO A 59 -6.18 2.48 -9.51
N LEU A 60 -7.45 2.79 -9.70
CA LEU A 60 -8.20 3.72 -8.86
C LEU A 60 -9.22 2.96 -8.02
N PRO A 61 -9.55 3.45 -6.82
CA PRO A 61 -10.66 2.93 -6.06
C PRO A 61 -11.97 2.97 -6.88
N PRO A 62 -12.89 2.01 -6.66
CA PRO A 62 -14.08 1.87 -7.51
C PRO A 62 -15.06 3.05 -7.46
N TYR A 63 -14.93 3.93 -6.47
CA TYR A 63 -15.74 5.16 -6.36
C TYR A 63 -15.21 6.32 -7.23
N ILE A 64 -13.99 6.21 -7.78
CA ILE A 64 -13.44 7.19 -8.72
C ILE A 64 -13.73 6.72 -10.14
N HIS A 65 -14.62 7.42 -10.83
CA HIS A 65 -15.05 7.08 -12.18
C HIS A 65 -14.35 7.91 -13.27
N GLU A 66 -13.74 9.03 -12.91
CA GLU A 66 -13.01 9.87 -13.85
C GLU A 66 -11.66 9.24 -14.21
N LYS A 67 -11.35 9.30 -15.52
CA LYS A 67 -10.02 8.91 -15.99
C LYS A 67 -9.00 9.96 -15.59
N LEU A 68 -7.91 9.54 -14.96
CA LEU A 68 -6.80 10.43 -14.67
C LEU A 68 -6.19 10.95 -15.96
N LYS A 69 -6.12 12.27 -16.09
CA LYS A 69 -5.35 12.94 -17.18
C LYS A 69 -3.85 12.87 -16.90
N ASP A 70 -3.48 12.89 -15.62
CA ASP A 70 -2.12 12.79 -15.11
C ASP A 70 -2.04 11.60 -14.16
N LYS A 71 -1.25 10.59 -14.53
CA LYS A 71 -1.08 9.35 -13.72
C LYS A 71 -0.47 9.63 -12.35
N GLU A 72 0.41 10.63 -12.26
CA GLU A 72 1.09 11.01 -11.01
C GLU A 72 0.13 11.69 -10.01
N ARG A 73 -1.03 12.16 -10.45
CA ARG A 73 -2.00 12.82 -9.57
C ARG A 73 -2.53 11.90 -8.46
N TYR A 74 -2.57 10.60 -8.69
CA TYR A 74 -3.00 9.61 -7.69
C TYR A 74 -1.80 8.89 -7.06
N GLN A 75 -0.74 9.64 -6.75
CA GLN A 75 0.43 9.18 -6.03
C GLN A 75 0.95 10.29 -5.12
N THR A 76 1.62 9.92 -4.03
CA THR A 76 2.23 10.89 -3.14
C THR A 76 3.48 11.51 -3.75
N VAL A 77 3.75 12.79 -3.43
CA VAL A 77 4.91 13.52 -3.93
C VAL A 77 6.25 12.98 -3.38
N TYR A 78 6.18 12.06 -2.42
CA TYR A 78 7.34 11.42 -1.77
C TYR A 78 7.44 9.92 -2.05
N SER A 79 6.63 9.38 -2.96
CA SER A 79 6.72 7.97 -3.37
C SER A 79 8.07 7.69 -4.02
N LYS A 80 8.73 6.60 -3.63
CA LYS A 80 10.03 6.17 -4.15
C LYS A 80 10.04 4.70 -4.57
N GLU A 81 9.54 3.83 -3.68
CA GLU A 81 9.65 2.39 -3.86
C GLU A 81 8.49 1.85 -4.70
N LEU A 82 8.84 1.09 -5.76
CA LEU A 82 7.85 0.41 -6.60
C LEU A 82 7.43 -0.92 -5.96
N GLY A 83 6.16 -1.33 -6.14
CA GLY A 83 5.68 -2.64 -5.71
C GLY A 83 4.35 -2.63 -4.97
N SER A 84 3.83 -1.47 -4.57
CA SER A 84 2.52 -1.36 -3.95
C SER A 84 1.40 -1.31 -5.00
N ALA A 85 0.30 -2.02 -4.75
CA ALA A 85 -0.90 -1.98 -5.60
C ALA A 85 -1.78 -0.74 -5.32
N ALA A 86 -1.60 -0.06 -4.19
CA ALA A 86 -2.40 1.10 -3.81
C ALA A 86 -1.53 2.23 -3.25
N ALA A 87 -1.95 3.49 -3.50
CA ALA A 87 -1.32 4.67 -2.94
C ALA A 87 -1.85 4.97 -1.52
N PRO A 88 -1.04 5.54 -0.61
CA PRO A 88 -1.47 5.99 0.71
C PRO A 88 -2.28 7.28 0.56
N THR A 89 -3.60 7.18 0.49
CA THR A 89 -4.51 8.28 0.13
C THR A 89 -4.42 9.50 1.04
N ALA A 90 -4.18 9.33 2.33
CA ALA A 90 -3.96 10.44 3.27
C ALA A 90 -2.75 11.30 2.86
N GLY A 91 -1.73 10.68 2.28
CA GLY A 91 -0.53 11.37 1.80
C GLY A 91 -0.73 12.22 0.54
N LEU A 92 -1.82 11.99 -0.22
CA LEU A 92 -2.10 12.75 -1.44
C LEU A 92 -2.38 14.24 -1.19
N HIS A 93 -2.73 14.61 0.05
CA HIS A 93 -2.97 15.99 0.44
C HIS A 93 -1.69 16.80 0.59
N PHE A 94 -0.52 16.15 0.73
CA PHE A 94 0.74 16.85 0.84
C PHE A 94 1.27 17.26 -0.54
N THR A 95 1.67 18.51 -0.65
CA THR A 95 2.43 19.03 -1.78
C THR A 95 3.88 19.24 -1.38
N LYS A 96 4.80 19.31 -2.35
CA LYS A 96 6.22 19.64 -2.08
C LYS A 96 6.37 20.95 -1.33
N ASP A 97 5.55 21.97 -1.67
CA ASP A 97 5.56 23.27 -0.98
C ASP A 97 5.06 23.17 0.46
N MET A 98 4.06 22.31 0.73
CA MET A 98 3.57 22.07 2.08
C MET A 98 4.64 21.40 2.93
N LEU A 99 5.29 20.34 2.43
CA LEU A 99 6.40 19.67 3.12
C LEU A 99 7.53 20.65 3.41
N LYS A 100 7.92 21.49 2.43
CA LYS A 100 8.93 22.54 2.64
C LYS A 100 8.53 23.48 3.78
N LYS A 101 7.28 23.95 3.82
CA LYS A 101 6.80 24.83 4.88
C LYS A 101 6.77 24.14 6.26
N LEU A 102 6.48 22.85 6.33
CA LEU A 102 6.55 22.08 7.58
C LEU A 102 8.00 22.04 8.09
N LYS A 103 8.95 21.74 7.22
CA LYS A 103 10.37 21.75 7.55
C LYS A 103 10.86 23.12 8.03
N GLU A 104 10.44 24.21 7.39
CA GLU A 104 10.76 25.58 7.80
C GLU A 104 10.18 25.93 9.19
N LYS A 105 9.10 25.23 9.62
CA LYS A 105 8.53 25.35 10.96
C LYS A 105 9.18 24.42 12.00
N GLY A 106 10.23 23.70 11.63
CA GLY A 106 10.91 22.76 12.52
C GLY A 106 10.21 21.39 12.68
N VAL A 107 9.26 21.05 11.79
CA VAL A 107 8.67 19.73 11.76
C VAL A 107 9.57 18.79 10.99
N ASN A 108 9.97 17.68 11.62
CA ASN A 108 10.75 16.63 10.99
C ASN A 108 9.83 15.70 10.19
N GLU A 109 10.33 15.23 9.05
CA GLU A 109 9.65 14.28 8.17
C GLU A 109 10.40 12.95 8.20
N ALA A 110 9.70 11.87 8.48
CA ALA A 110 10.22 10.51 8.44
C ALA A 110 9.33 9.62 7.56
N TYR A 111 9.91 8.61 6.95
CA TYR A 111 9.22 7.79 5.95
C TYR A 111 9.31 6.32 6.30
N VAL A 112 8.26 5.59 5.96
CA VAL A 112 8.17 4.13 5.99
C VAL A 112 7.64 3.64 4.65
N THR A 113 7.94 2.40 4.29
CA THR A 113 7.38 1.75 3.11
C THR A 113 6.48 0.60 3.52
N LEU A 114 5.29 0.51 2.92
CA LEU A 114 4.41 -0.64 2.99
C LEU A 114 3.96 -1.00 1.58
N HIS A 115 4.25 -2.21 1.14
CA HIS A 115 3.78 -2.73 -0.14
C HIS A 115 2.39 -3.31 0.02
N VAL A 116 1.39 -2.47 -0.17
CA VAL A 116 -0.02 -2.86 -0.10
C VAL A 116 -0.34 -3.84 -1.21
N GLY A 117 -0.84 -5.02 -0.83
CA GLY A 117 -1.14 -6.10 -1.74
C GLY A 117 -2.48 -5.95 -2.46
N LEU A 118 -2.74 -6.88 -3.40
CA LEU A 118 -3.97 -6.93 -4.20
C LEU A 118 -5.25 -7.12 -3.35
N GLY A 119 -5.10 -7.62 -2.12
CA GLY A 119 -6.20 -7.83 -1.18
C GLY A 119 -6.98 -6.56 -0.84
N THR A 120 -6.34 -5.40 -0.87
CA THR A 120 -6.98 -4.11 -0.58
C THR A 120 -8.13 -3.74 -1.53
N PHE A 121 -8.16 -4.34 -2.73
CA PHE A 121 -9.25 -4.15 -3.70
C PHE A 121 -10.40 -5.13 -3.54
N ARG A 122 -10.33 -6.03 -2.57
CA ARG A 122 -11.39 -7.00 -2.29
C ARG A 122 -12.31 -6.45 -1.21
N PRO A 123 -13.62 -6.51 -1.40
CA PRO A 123 -14.54 -6.17 -0.33
C PRO A 123 -14.39 -7.17 0.83
N VAL A 124 -14.44 -6.69 2.05
CA VAL A 124 -14.60 -7.50 3.25
C VAL A 124 -15.93 -8.23 3.12
N LYS A 125 -15.94 -9.56 3.31
CA LYS A 125 -17.12 -10.41 3.14
C LYS A 125 -17.65 -10.92 4.47
N GLU A 126 -16.84 -10.85 5.49
CA GLU A 126 -17.13 -11.31 6.82
C GLU A 126 -17.99 -10.27 7.55
N ASP A 127 -19.12 -10.71 8.14
CA ASP A 127 -19.96 -9.86 8.97
C ASP A 127 -19.32 -9.59 10.35
N ASP A 128 -18.46 -10.51 10.81
CA ASP A 128 -17.68 -10.37 12.04
C ASP A 128 -16.24 -9.93 11.72
N VAL A 129 -15.89 -8.76 12.17
CA VAL A 129 -14.56 -8.16 11.96
C VAL A 129 -13.42 -9.03 12.50
N LEU A 130 -13.68 -9.83 13.55
CA LEU A 130 -12.68 -10.71 14.15
C LEU A 130 -12.36 -11.95 13.29
N GLN A 131 -13.20 -12.27 12.32
CA GLN A 131 -12.98 -13.38 11.38
C GLN A 131 -12.24 -12.93 10.12
N HIS A 132 -12.07 -11.61 9.94
CA HIS A 132 -11.36 -11.08 8.80
C HIS A 132 -9.86 -11.40 8.87
N GLN A 133 -9.36 -12.12 7.85
CA GLN A 133 -7.93 -12.38 7.69
C GLN A 133 -7.29 -11.32 6.81
N MET A 134 -6.43 -10.52 7.41
CA MET A 134 -5.64 -9.55 6.66
C MET A 134 -4.59 -10.26 5.82
N HIS A 135 -4.35 -9.72 4.63
CA HIS A 135 -3.24 -10.18 3.80
C HIS A 135 -1.91 -9.74 4.40
N SER A 136 -0.93 -10.64 4.29
CA SER A 136 0.44 -10.32 4.65
C SER A 136 1.02 -9.32 3.65
N GLU A 137 1.55 -8.20 4.14
CA GLU A 137 2.12 -7.10 3.36
C GLU A 137 3.54 -6.82 3.82
N HIS A 138 4.45 -6.66 2.85
CA HIS A 138 5.85 -6.36 3.14
C HIS A 138 6.01 -4.90 3.54
N TYR A 139 6.76 -4.65 4.61
CA TYR A 139 7.12 -3.31 5.06
C TYR A 139 8.63 -3.14 5.22
N HIS A 140 9.06 -1.89 5.17
CA HIS A 140 10.40 -1.46 5.50
C HIS A 140 10.35 -0.26 6.45
N LEU A 141 10.98 -0.40 7.62
CA LEU A 141 11.17 0.66 8.61
C LEU A 141 12.65 1.03 8.67
N PRO A 142 13.06 2.18 8.10
CA PRO A 142 14.46 2.61 8.09
C PRO A 142 14.98 2.99 9.48
N GLN A 143 16.29 2.81 9.72
CA GLN A 143 16.95 3.20 10.97
C GLN A 143 16.81 4.70 11.25
N GLU A 144 16.94 5.54 10.23
CA GLU A 144 16.80 7.00 10.39
C GLU A 144 15.41 7.39 10.91
N THR A 145 14.35 6.68 10.47
CA THR A 145 12.99 6.91 10.96
C THR A 145 12.85 6.49 12.41
N VAL A 146 13.43 5.36 12.81
CA VAL A 146 13.45 4.89 14.19
C VAL A 146 14.16 5.89 15.10
N ASP A 147 15.34 6.35 14.70
CA ASP A 147 16.15 7.29 15.49
C ASP A 147 15.42 8.63 15.66
N MET A 148 14.83 9.15 14.59
CA MET A 148 14.05 10.40 14.60
C MET A 148 12.83 10.30 15.53
N ILE A 149 12.12 9.17 15.53
CA ILE A 149 10.99 8.92 16.43
C ILE A 149 11.45 8.87 17.89
N ARG A 150 12.56 8.16 18.17
CA ARG A 150 13.12 8.08 19.52
C ARG A 150 13.54 9.45 20.05
N GLU A 151 14.28 10.21 19.25
CA GLU A 151 14.72 11.56 19.60
C GLU A 151 13.51 12.48 19.84
N THR A 152 12.51 12.45 18.96
CA THR A 152 11.28 13.24 19.11
C THR A 152 10.59 12.94 20.43
N LYS A 153 10.40 11.64 20.77
CA LYS A 153 9.78 11.23 22.05
C LYS A 153 10.62 11.62 23.26
N ALA A 154 11.95 11.44 23.20
CA ALA A 154 12.87 11.81 24.29
C ALA A 154 12.83 13.31 24.60
N ASN A 155 12.61 14.15 23.59
CA ASN A 155 12.49 15.60 23.72
C ASN A 155 11.06 16.07 24.04
N GLY A 156 10.12 15.15 24.36
CA GLY A 156 8.73 15.49 24.67
C GLY A 156 7.91 15.95 23.47
N GLY A 157 8.40 15.71 22.25
CA GLY A 157 7.70 16.00 21.01
C GLY A 157 6.63 14.97 20.67
N ARG A 158 5.82 15.28 19.65
CA ARG A 158 4.77 14.39 19.15
C ARG A 158 5.17 13.71 17.85
N VAL A 159 4.83 12.43 17.72
CA VAL A 159 4.94 11.67 16.48
C VAL A 159 3.56 11.54 15.88
N ILE A 160 3.41 11.91 14.63
CA ILE A 160 2.13 11.90 13.91
C ILE A 160 2.27 10.96 12.72
N ALA A 161 1.55 9.84 12.73
CA ALA A 161 1.46 8.95 11.59
C ALA A 161 0.43 9.49 10.60
N VAL A 162 0.85 9.64 9.34
CA VAL A 162 -0.04 10.08 8.27
C VAL A 162 -0.55 8.88 7.51
N GLY A 163 -1.83 8.58 7.70
CA GLY A 163 -2.54 7.47 7.08
C GLY A 163 -2.36 6.11 7.76
N THR A 164 -3.27 5.21 7.46
CA THR A 164 -3.29 3.85 8.02
C THR A 164 -2.05 3.04 7.67
N THR A 165 -1.44 3.30 6.52
CA THR A 165 -0.19 2.66 6.08
C THR A 165 0.94 2.90 7.08
N SER A 166 1.19 4.15 7.46
CA SER A 166 2.23 4.50 8.43
C SER A 166 1.92 3.95 9.81
N CYS A 167 0.67 4.10 10.26
CA CYS A 167 0.21 3.57 11.53
C CYS A 167 0.41 2.05 11.61
N ARG A 168 -0.05 1.32 10.60
CA ARG A 168 0.05 -0.14 10.55
C ARG A 168 1.50 -0.63 10.56
N THR A 169 2.40 0.01 9.80
CA THR A 169 3.82 -0.36 9.79
C THR A 169 4.45 -0.17 11.17
N LEU A 170 4.24 0.97 11.80
CA LEU A 170 4.82 1.26 13.10
C LEU A 170 4.25 0.36 14.21
N GLU A 171 2.94 0.12 14.22
CA GLU A 171 2.29 -0.79 15.18
C GLU A 171 2.71 -2.25 14.96
N ALA A 172 2.94 -2.67 13.72
CA ALA A 172 3.46 -4.01 13.42
C ALA A 172 4.81 -4.25 14.09
N VAL A 173 5.75 -3.32 13.88
CA VAL A 173 7.08 -3.40 14.49
C VAL A 173 7.00 -3.32 16.02
N ALA A 174 6.23 -2.38 16.56
CA ALA A 174 6.06 -2.27 17.99
C ALA A 174 5.45 -3.52 18.61
N THR A 175 4.49 -4.14 17.96
CA THR A 175 3.87 -5.40 18.43
C THR A 175 4.88 -6.55 18.45
N ALA A 176 5.72 -6.65 17.41
CA ALA A 176 6.75 -7.68 17.32
C ALA A 176 7.86 -7.50 18.38
N HIS A 177 8.12 -6.26 18.83
CA HIS A 177 9.23 -5.89 19.70
C HIS A 177 8.78 -5.32 21.06
N ASN A 178 7.62 -5.73 21.58
CA ASN A 178 7.12 -5.35 22.92
C ASN A 178 7.02 -3.83 23.16
N GLY A 179 6.64 -3.07 22.15
CA GLY A 179 6.48 -1.61 22.19
C GLY A 179 7.71 -0.83 21.74
N GLU A 180 8.80 -1.49 21.39
CA GLU A 180 9.99 -0.85 20.85
C GLU A 180 9.95 -0.78 19.32
N LEU A 181 10.50 0.30 18.74
CA LEU A 181 10.74 0.39 17.31
C LEU A 181 12.16 -0.05 16.98
N VAL A 182 12.27 -0.96 16.02
CA VAL A 182 13.53 -1.49 15.50
C VAL A 182 13.52 -1.31 13.98
N ALA A 183 14.66 -0.95 13.42
CA ALA A 183 14.79 -0.86 11.96
C ALA A 183 14.81 -2.26 11.38
N GLU A 184 13.88 -2.57 10.51
CA GLU A 184 13.75 -3.88 9.88
C GLU A 184 12.96 -3.88 8.58
N ASP A 185 13.15 -4.95 7.83
CA ASP A 185 12.29 -5.38 6.75
C ASP A 185 11.47 -6.58 7.24
N GLY A 186 10.18 -6.55 7.03
CA GLY A 186 9.31 -7.60 7.54
C GLY A 186 8.01 -7.74 6.79
N TYR A 187 7.17 -8.62 7.28
CA TYR A 187 5.82 -8.82 6.80
C TYR A 187 4.84 -8.63 7.95
N THR A 188 3.69 -8.03 7.66
CA THR A 188 2.63 -7.82 8.65
C THR A 188 1.27 -8.19 8.09
N ASP A 189 0.50 -8.87 8.91
CA ASP A 189 -0.93 -9.16 8.71
C ASP A 189 -1.78 -8.57 9.85
N ILE A 190 -1.21 -7.66 10.66
CA ILE A 190 -1.96 -7.05 11.75
C ILE A 190 -3.21 -6.34 11.21
N PHE A 191 -4.29 -6.50 11.94
CA PHE A 191 -5.56 -5.86 11.67
C PHE A 191 -5.92 -4.92 12.82
N ILE A 192 -5.94 -3.61 12.55
CA ILE A 192 -6.31 -2.60 13.54
C ILE A 192 -7.81 -2.35 13.37
N TYR A 193 -8.58 -2.68 14.40
CA TYR A 193 -10.05 -2.57 14.44
C TYR A 193 -10.50 -1.92 15.74
N PRO A 194 -11.77 -1.49 15.88
CA PRO A 194 -12.28 -0.94 17.13
C PRO A 194 -12.06 -1.88 18.31
N GLY A 195 -11.27 -1.44 19.31
CA GLY A 195 -10.84 -2.25 20.45
C GLY A 195 -9.41 -2.81 20.35
N TYR A 196 -8.72 -2.62 19.25
CA TYR A 196 -7.29 -2.91 19.14
C TYR A 196 -6.50 -1.95 20.06
N SER A 197 -5.59 -2.51 20.89
CA SER A 197 -4.72 -1.71 21.76
C SER A 197 -3.44 -1.36 21.02
N CYS A 198 -3.35 -0.15 20.51
CA CYS A 198 -2.13 0.37 19.91
C CYS A 198 -1.04 0.56 20.98
N LEU A 199 0.18 0.16 20.65
CA LEU A 199 1.33 0.28 21.55
C LEU A 199 2.04 1.63 21.41
N LEU A 200 2.01 2.21 20.22
CA LEU A 200 2.68 3.48 19.92
C LEU A 200 1.75 4.68 19.99
N TYR A 201 0.51 4.48 19.62
CA TYR A 201 -0.50 5.54 19.52
C TYR A 201 -1.59 5.30 20.56
N THR A 202 -1.67 6.19 21.54
CA THR A 202 -2.84 6.31 22.39
C THR A 202 -3.87 7.19 21.67
N SER A 203 -5.10 6.73 21.61
CA SER A 203 -6.41 7.35 21.28
C SER A 203 -6.51 8.56 20.32
N ASP A 204 -5.48 9.33 20.05
CA ASP A 204 -5.58 10.54 19.22
C ASP A 204 -5.59 10.27 17.70
N ALA A 205 -5.23 9.04 17.28
CA ALA A 205 -5.28 8.63 15.88
C ALA A 205 -6.64 8.04 15.45
N ALA A 206 -7.57 7.88 16.38
CA ALA A 206 -8.86 7.24 16.15
C ALA A 206 -9.98 8.20 15.71
N ASP A 207 -9.71 9.49 15.55
CA ASP A 207 -10.72 10.48 15.16
C ASP A 207 -10.89 10.68 13.64
N ASP A 208 -10.21 9.92 12.80
CA ASP A 208 -10.60 9.82 11.39
C ASP A 208 -11.83 8.91 11.27
N LYS A 209 -12.97 9.49 11.61
CA LYS A 209 -14.27 8.99 11.18
C LYS A 209 -14.36 9.16 9.67
N ALA A 210 -13.97 8.09 8.95
CA ALA A 210 -14.35 7.92 7.57
C ALA A 210 -15.81 7.46 7.50
#